data_7740007e0e17ac1c5d7a2c2f086257a0
#
_entry.id   7740007e0e17ac1c5d7a2c2f086257a0
#
_cell.length_a   1.000
_cell.length_b   1.000
_cell.length_c   1.000
_cell.angle_alpha   90.00
_cell.angle_beta   90.00
_cell.angle_gamma   90.00
#
_symmetry.space_group_name_H-M   'P 1'
#
loop_
_entity.id
_entity.type
_entity.pdbx_description
1 polymer ?
#
loop_
_entity_poly.entity_id
_entity_poly.type
_entity_poly.pdbx_seq_one_letter_code
_entity_poly.pdbx_strand_id
1 'polypeptide(L)'
;MRILITFLILSFFSPAYANSIKIIRDAEVENFLKEISNILTEDTELEKDNLTFFVDNQKYINAFVTPDRKFFFTTELLLKSKSIDDIAGVISHEIGHVMGGHFQKRQLEMQKTTAISVLSSILAVGAIAGGAYEAGSALLMGSQQLSNARLLSFSRNQESLADQTAIRLLKKSGFSLQGLINVFEQLQRNEKIKKINPYFLTHPLSVERIKNIKLNSEKQILREYRELNHKFNLIKAKLNGFFLK
;
A
#
# COMPACT_ATOMS: atom_id res chain seq x y z
N MET A 1 4.72 3.70 49.00
CA MET A 1 5.27 4.05 47.66
C MET A 1 5.27 2.87 46.65
N ARG A 2 4.65 1.73 46.96
CA ARG A 2 4.55 0.56 46.02
C ARG A 2 3.24 0.45 45.25
N ILE A 3 2.21 1.23 45.57
CA ILE A 3 0.84 1.13 44.99
C ILE A 3 0.64 2.07 43.77
N LEU A 4 1.48 3.10 43.61
CA LEU A 4 1.33 4.09 42.51
C LEU A 4 1.84 3.62 41.12
N ILE A 5 2.69 2.59 41.10
CA ILE A 5 3.30 2.13 39.83
C ILE A 5 2.37 1.16 39.08
N THR A 6 1.48 0.48 39.78
CA THR A 6 0.59 -0.54 39.19
C THR A 6 -0.60 0.10 38.42
N PHE A 7 -0.96 1.36 38.72
CA PHE A 7 -2.09 2.05 38.05
C PHE A 7 -1.73 2.70 36.75
N LEU A 8 -0.44 2.89 36.47
CA LEU A 8 0.00 3.59 35.24
C LEU A 8 0.08 2.66 34.01
N ILE A 9 0.04 1.34 34.17
CA ILE A 9 0.18 0.37 33.07
C ILE A 9 -1.18 0.02 32.42
N LEU A 10 -2.29 0.30 33.08
CA LEU A 10 -3.63 -0.08 32.62
C LEU A 10 -4.31 0.95 31.70
N SER A 11 -3.70 2.11 31.45
CA SER A 11 -4.35 3.22 30.71
C SER A 11 -4.04 3.26 29.21
N PHE A 12 -3.28 2.32 28.65
CA PHE A 12 -2.85 2.37 27.23
C PHE A 12 -3.49 1.33 26.32
N PHE A 13 -4.53 0.64 26.75
CA PHE A 13 -5.33 -0.16 25.83
C PHE A 13 -6.46 0.67 25.23
N SER A 14 -6.12 1.57 24.31
CA SER A 14 -7.12 2.08 23.37
C SER A 14 -7.48 0.92 22.41
N PRO A 15 -8.76 0.55 22.28
CA PRO A 15 -9.14 -0.44 21.29
C PRO A 15 -8.76 0.11 19.92
N ALA A 16 -7.81 -0.53 19.27
CA ALA A 16 -7.54 -0.27 17.86
C ALA A 16 -8.81 -0.69 17.10
N TYR A 17 -9.56 0.27 16.58
CA TYR A 17 -10.63 0.02 15.62
C TYR A 17 -9.99 -0.53 14.34
N ALA A 18 -9.78 -1.83 14.30
CA ALA A 18 -9.45 -2.52 13.06
C ALA A 18 -10.69 -2.48 12.17
N ASN A 19 -10.65 -1.76 11.07
CA ASN A 19 -11.67 -1.89 10.03
C ASN A 19 -11.71 -3.36 9.58
N SER A 20 -12.81 -4.04 9.86
CA SER A 20 -12.97 -5.43 9.43
C SER A 20 -13.00 -5.50 7.90
N ILE A 21 -12.18 -6.36 7.32
CA ILE A 21 -12.22 -6.69 5.89
C ILE A 21 -13.54 -7.42 5.63
N LYS A 22 -14.34 -6.92 4.69
CA LYS A 22 -15.63 -7.51 4.30
C LYS A 22 -15.48 -8.21 2.95
N ILE A 23 -14.94 -9.42 2.97
CA ILE A 23 -14.65 -10.17 1.74
C ILE A 23 -15.94 -10.55 1.02
N ILE A 24 -16.00 -10.20 -0.26
CA ILE A 24 -16.93 -10.73 -1.23
C ILE A 24 -16.19 -11.79 -2.04
N ARG A 25 -16.71 -13.01 -2.05
CA ARG A 25 -16.20 -14.09 -2.91
C ARG A 25 -16.99 -14.08 -4.21
N ASP A 26 -16.35 -13.65 -5.26
CA ASP A 26 -16.91 -13.61 -6.61
C ASP A 26 -15.87 -14.14 -7.60
N ALA A 27 -16.08 -15.37 -8.05
CA ALA A 27 -15.13 -16.06 -8.92
C ALA A 27 -14.91 -15.33 -10.26
N GLU A 28 -15.92 -14.62 -10.78
CA GLU A 28 -15.80 -13.87 -12.03
C GLU A 28 -14.85 -12.67 -11.85
N VAL A 29 -15.02 -11.91 -10.76
CA VAL A 29 -14.13 -10.77 -10.45
C VAL A 29 -12.74 -11.25 -10.08
N GLU A 30 -12.62 -12.28 -9.24
CA GLU A 30 -11.33 -12.86 -8.83
C GLU A 30 -10.54 -13.39 -10.04
N ASN A 31 -11.20 -14.10 -10.96
CA ASN A 31 -10.60 -14.61 -12.20
C ASN A 31 -10.19 -13.48 -13.15
N PHE A 32 -11.00 -12.44 -13.28
CA PHE A 32 -10.66 -11.26 -14.08
C PHE A 32 -9.39 -10.57 -13.58
N LEU A 33 -9.27 -10.35 -12.26
CA LEU A 33 -8.07 -9.77 -11.66
C LEU A 33 -6.83 -10.67 -11.86
N LYS A 34 -7.02 -11.99 -11.73
CA LYS A 34 -5.97 -12.99 -11.99
C LYS A 34 -5.53 -12.98 -13.46
N GLU A 35 -6.46 -12.84 -14.41
CA GLU A 35 -6.16 -12.75 -15.84
C GLU A 35 -5.28 -11.55 -16.17
N ILE A 36 -5.60 -10.36 -15.64
CA ILE A 36 -4.74 -9.17 -15.77
C ILE A 36 -3.37 -9.41 -15.15
N SER A 37 -3.33 -9.98 -13.96
CA SER A 37 -2.06 -10.29 -13.27
C SER A 37 -1.19 -11.26 -14.09
N ASN A 38 -1.78 -12.28 -14.71
CA ASN A 38 -1.06 -13.24 -15.54
C ASN A 38 -0.42 -12.58 -16.77
N ILE A 39 -1.13 -11.64 -17.40
CA ILE A 39 -0.60 -10.86 -18.53
C ILE A 39 0.58 -9.98 -18.06
N LEU A 40 0.43 -9.31 -16.90
CA LEU A 40 1.48 -8.45 -16.34
C LEU A 40 2.76 -9.22 -15.97
N THR A 41 2.61 -10.48 -15.55
CA THR A 41 3.71 -11.30 -15.04
C THR A 41 4.18 -12.38 -16.03
N GLU A 42 3.72 -12.34 -17.29
CA GLU A 42 3.98 -13.39 -18.28
C GLU A 42 5.46 -13.79 -18.39
N ASP A 43 6.35 -12.81 -18.38
CA ASP A 43 7.79 -13.00 -18.50
C ASP A 43 8.53 -12.66 -17.19
N THR A 44 7.96 -12.96 -16.06
CA THR A 44 8.61 -12.79 -14.75
C THR A 44 8.80 -14.15 -14.07
N GLU A 45 9.74 -14.20 -13.13
CA GLU A 45 9.96 -15.40 -12.29
C GLU A 45 8.91 -15.51 -11.16
N LEU A 46 7.91 -14.64 -11.14
CA LEU A 46 6.87 -14.69 -10.12
C LEU A 46 5.96 -15.90 -10.33
N GLU A 47 5.88 -16.76 -9.35
CA GLU A 47 4.98 -17.91 -9.36
C GLU A 47 3.51 -17.48 -9.40
N LYS A 48 2.90 -17.56 -10.58
CA LYS A 48 1.54 -17.05 -10.86
C LYS A 48 0.46 -17.79 -10.08
N ASP A 49 0.66 -19.06 -9.78
CA ASP A 49 -0.33 -19.89 -9.07
C ASP A 49 -0.48 -19.53 -7.59
N ASN A 50 0.51 -18.85 -7.04
CA ASN A 50 0.51 -18.41 -5.63
C ASN A 50 -0.11 -17.01 -5.41
N LEU A 51 -0.69 -16.38 -6.46
CA LEU A 51 -1.37 -15.10 -6.33
C LEU A 51 -2.87 -15.32 -6.17
N THR A 52 -3.43 -14.85 -5.08
CA THR A 52 -4.86 -14.96 -4.80
C THR A 52 -5.48 -13.57 -4.71
N PHE A 53 -6.64 -13.40 -5.34
CA PHE A 53 -7.34 -12.11 -5.42
C PHE A 53 -8.63 -12.15 -4.63
N PHE A 54 -8.94 -11.06 -3.93
CA PHE A 54 -10.13 -10.88 -3.12
C PHE A 54 -10.75 -9.51 -3.35
N VAL A 55 -12.06 -9.44 -3.24
CA VAL A 55 -12.80 -8.17 -3.25
C VAL A 55 -13.20 -7.82 -1.83
N ASP A 56 -12.83 -6.61 -1.37
CA ASP A 56 -13.24 -6.07 -0.08
C ASP A 56 -14.38 -5.06 -0.27
N ASN A 57 -15.53 -5.32 0.35
CA ASN A 57 -16.71 -4.45 0.25
C ASN A 57 -16.54 -3.17 1.06
N GLN A 58 -15.78 -2.24 0.53
CA GLN A 58 -15.51 -0.95 1.15
C GLN A 58 -15.86 0.20 0.21
N LYS A 59 -16.36 1.31 0.78
CA LYS A 59 -16.76 2.52 0.04
C LYS A 59 -15.64 3.57 -0.05
N TYR A 60 -14.39 3.11 -0.13
CA TYR A 60 -13.21 3.95 -0.40
C TYR A 60 -12.27 3.24 -1.36
N ILE A 61 -11.53 4.00 -2.14
CA ILE A 61 -10.56 3.48 -3.09
C ILE A 61 -9.36 2.94 -2.32
N ASN A 62 -9.10 1.63 -2.43
CA ASN A 62 -7.93 0.98 -1.87
C ASN A 62 -7.59 -0.32 -2.59
N ALA A 63 -6.32 -0.66 -2.60
CA ALA A 63 -5.82 -2.00 -2.86
C ALA A 63 -4.62 -2.24 -1.95
N PHE A 64 -4.36 -3.49 -1.63
CA PHE A 64 -3.16 -3.88 -0.89
C PHE A 64 -2.90 -5.36 -1.10
N VAL A 65 -1.63 -5.75 -0.89
CA VAL A 65 -1.21 -7.13 -0.90
C VAL A 65 -0.64 -7.51 0.47
N THR A 66 -0.84 -8.77 0.87
CA THR A 66 -0.34 -9.32 2.12
C THR A 66 0.98 -10.09 1.91
N PRO A 67 1.76 -10.37 2.97
CA PRO A 67 3.01 -11.14 2.86
C PRO A 67 2.84 -12.54 2.24
N ASP A 68 1.66 -13.14 2.38
CA ASP A 68 1.28 -14.42 1.80
C ASP A 68 0.66 -14.29 0.39
N ARG A 69 0.93 -13.18 -0.29
CA ARG A 69 0.57 -12.89 -1.69
C ARG A 69 -0.95 -12.90 -1.97
N LYS A 70 -1.75 -12.49 -0.99
CA LYS A 70 -3.19 -12.25 -1.15
C LYS A 70 -3.41 -10.79 -1.49
N PHE A 71 -4.05 -10.53 -2.62
CA PHE A 71 -4.35 -9.20 -3.15
C PHE A 71 -5.80 -8.85 -2.84
N PHE A 72 -6.01 -7.69 -2.26
CA PHE A 72 -7.33 -7.17 -1.90
C PHE A 72 -7.62 -5.91 -2.70
N PHE A 73 -8.79 -5.87 -3.33
CA PHE A 73 -9.28 -4.72 -4.09
C PHE A 73 -10.62 -4.29 -3.54
N THR A 74 -10.77 -3.02 -3.19
CA THR A 74 -12.07 -2.53 -2.72
C THR A 74 -13.07 -2.41 -3.87
N THR A 75 -14.35 -2.64 -3.57
CA THR A 75 -15.44 -2.44 -4.53
C THR A 75 -15.43 -1.03 -5.11
N GLU A 76 -15.12 -0.02 -4.29
CA GLU A 76 -15.03 1.37 -4.75
C GLU A 76 -13.90 1.58 -5.78
N LEU A 77 -12.74 0.93 -5.63
CA LEU A 77 -11.68 0.97 -6.63
C LEU A 77 -12.17 0.43 -7.97
N LEU A 78 -12.80 -0.76 -7.97
CA LEU A 78 -13.31 -1.39 -9.19
C LEU A 78 -14.38 -0.52 -9.87
N LEU A 79 -15.30 0.04 -9.10
CA LEU A 79 -16.39 0.88 -9.61
C LEU A 79 -15.91 2.24 -10.15
N LYS A 80 -14.92 2.85 -9.50
CA LYS A 80 -14.39 4.17 -9.87
C LYS A 80 -13.30 4.13 -10.94
N SER A 81 -12.73 2.97 -11.20
CA SER A 81 -11.80 2.78 -12.32
C SER A 81 -12.50 3.02 -13.65
N LYS A 82 -11.84 3.73 -14.56
CA LYS A 82 -12.40 4.11 -15.87
C LYS A 82 -12.16 3.04 -16.92
N SER A 83 -11.02 2.36 -16.84
CA SER A 83 -10.60 1.33 -17.78
C SER A 83 -9.88 0.18 -17.06
N ILE A 84 -9.61 -0.88 -17.80
CA ILE A 84 -8.77 -1.99 -17.31
C ILE A 84 -7.35 -1.52 -17.02
N ASP A 85 -6.86 -0.47 -17.69
CA ASP A 85 -5.54 0.08 -17.41
C ASP A 85 -5.41 0.62 -15.98
N ASP A 86 -6.49 1.20 -15.44
CA ASP A 86 -6.53 1.65 -14.04
C ASP A 86 -6.30 0.46 -13.10
N ILE A 87 -6.96 -0.67 -13.37
CA ILE A 87 -6.82 -1.90 -12.59
C ILE A 87 -5.44 -2.53 -12.79
N ALA A 88 -4.97 -2.64 -14.04
CA ALA A 88 -3.64 -3.14 -14.36
C ALA A 88 -2.54 -2.29 -13.69
N GLY A 89 -2.71 -0.97 -13.66
CA GLY A 89 -1.82 -0.04 -12.96
C GLY A 89 -1.68 -0.39 -11.48
N VAL A 90 -2.80 -0.57 -10.78
CA VAL A 90 -2.79 -0.92 -9.35
C VAL A 90 -2.22 -2.31 -9.13
N ILE A 91 -2.65 -3.33 -9.91
CA ILE A 91 -2.10 -4.70 -9.80
C ILE A 91 -0.58 -4.68 -9.99
N SER A 92 -0.07 -3.96 -10.99
CA SER A 92 1.36 -3.91 -11.27
C SER A 92 2.16 -3.25 -10.13
N HIS A 93 1.59 -2.26 -9.45
CA HIS A 93 2.19 -1.63 -8.27
C HIS A 93 2.26 -2.61 -7.08
N GLU A 94 1.16 -3.30 -6.78
CA GLU A 94 1.11 -4.32 -5.72
C GLU A 94 2.07 -5.51 -6.01
N ILE A 95 2.15 -5.95 -7.27
CA ILE A 95 3.17 -6.92 -7.72
C ILE A 95 4.58 -6.37 -7.47
N GLY A 96 4.80 -5.08 -7.65
CA GLY A 96 6.06 -4.42 -7.33
C GLY A 96 6.47 -4.59 -5.86
N HIS A 97 5.51 -4.52 -4.93
CA HIS A 97 5.76 -4.79 -3.51
C HIS A 97 6.14 -6.25 -3.25
N VAL A 98 5.46 -7.20 -3.91
CA VAL A 98 5.77 -8.63 -3.80
C VAL A 98 7.15 -8.93 -4.34
N MET A 99 7.45 -8.53 -5.59
CA MET A 99 8.74 -8.77 -6.25
C MET A 99 9.91 -8.08 -5.55
N GLY A 100 9.65 -6.89 -4.97
CA GLY A 100 10.63 -6.15 -4.18
C GLY A 100 10.92 -6.76 -2.81
N GLY A 101 10.14 -7.72 -2.34
CA GLY A 101 10.24 -8.28 -0.98
C GLY A 101 10.02 -7.21 0.09
N HIS A 102 9.13 -6.24 -0.17
CA HIS A 102 8.97 -5.04 0.64
C HIS A 102 8.47 -5.34 2.05
N PHE A 103 7.66 -6.38 2.24
CA PHE A 103 7.16 -6.80 3.56
C PHE A 103 8.29 -7.28 4.47
N GLN A 104 9.13 -8.19 3.98
CA GLN A 104 10.25 -8.75 4.72
C GLN A 104 11.28 -7.66 5.05
N LYS A 105 11.59 -6.81 4.07
CA LYS A 105 12.50 -5.67 4.25
C LYS A 105 11.96 -4.67 5.27
N ARG A 106 10.66 -4.37 5.23
CA ARG A 106 10.01 -3.48 6.20
C ARG A 106 10.04 -4.07 7.61
N GLN A 107 9.77 -5.36 7.76
CA GLN A 107 9.83 -6.04 9.05
C GLN A 107 11.23 -5.97 9.65
N LEU A 108 12.27 -6.25 8.86
CA LEU A 108 13.67 -6.14 9.29
C LEU A 108 14.03 -4.71 9.69
N GLU A 109 13.59 -3.72 8.92
CA GLU A 109 13.87 -2.31 9.21
C GLU A 109 13.14 -1.85 10.50
N MET A 110 11.92 -2.30 10.72
CA MET A 110 11.19 -2.05 11.97
C MET A 110 11.91 -2.68 13.17
N GLN A 111 12.39 -3.92 13.06
CA GLN A 111 13.16 -4.58 14.13
C GLN A 111 14.44 -3.80 14.48
N LYS A 112 15.20 -3.38 13.48
CA LYS A 112 16.41 -2.55 13.68
C LYS A 112 16.08 -1.22 14.36
N THR A 113 15.05 -0.54 13.89
CA THR A 113 14.60 0.75 14.42
C THR A 113 14.13 0.61 15.87
N THR A 114 13.38 -0.45 16.17
CA THR A 114 12.95 -0.76 17.54
C THR A 114 14.14 -1.03 18.47
N ALA A 115 15.12 -1.83 18.04
CA ALA A 115 16.30 -2.11 18.84
C ALA A 115 17.10 -0.82 19.17
N ILE A 116 17.26 0.08 18.18
CA ILE A 116 17.89 1.39 18.39
C ILE A 116 17.07 2.23 19.38
N SER A 117 15.75 2.28 19.24
CA SER A 117 14.90 3.04 20.16
C SER A 117 14.96 2.52 21.59
N VAL A 118 14.94 1.20 21.79
CA VAL A 118 15.07 0.58 23.10
C VAL A 118 16.42 0.90 23.74
N LEU A 119 17.52 0.75 22.99
CA LEU A 119 18.84 1.08 23.49
C LEU A 119 18.95 2.56 23.87
N SER A 120 18.47 3.46 23.00
CA SER A 120 18.45 4.89 23.28
C SER A 120 17.63 5.22 24.52
N SER A 121 16.51 4.55 24.74
CA SER A 121 15.67 4.74 25.95
C SER A 121 16.40 4.31 27.22
N ILE A 122 17.12 3.19 27.19
CA ILE A 122 17.91 2.71 28.33
C ILE A 122 19.01 3.73 28.67
N LEU A 123 19.75 4.19 27.68
CA LEU A 123 20.80 5.19 27.86
C LEU A 123 20.25 6.53 28.37
N ALA A 124 19.10 6.96 27.84
CA ALA A 124 18.43 8.18 28.27
C ALA A 124 17.98 8.12 29.74
N VAL A 125 17.39 7.01 30.16
CA VAL A 125 16.99 6.79 31.56
C VAL A 125 18.24 6.77 32.45
N GLY A 126 19.32 6.11 32.04
CA GLY A 126 20.59 6.13 32.76
C GLY A 126 21.17 7.54 32.92
N ALA A 127 21.16 8.34 31.87
CA ALA A 127 21.61 9.75 31.90
C ALA A 127 20.76 10.61 32.85
N ILE A 128 19.43 10.47 32.79
CA ILE A 128 18.51 11.18 33.70
C ILE A 128 18.78 10.77 35.16
N ALA A 129 18.92 9.49 35.44
CA ALA A 129 19.20 8.98 36.79
C ALA A 129 20.58 9.44 37.29
N GLY A 130 21.56 9.62 36.41
CA GLY A 130 22.88 10.18 36.67
C GLY A 130 22.91 11.71 36.78
N GLY A 131 21.77 12.41 36.72
CA GLY A 131 21.66 13.87 36.85
C GLY A 131 21.78 14.65 35.52
N ALA A 132 21.99 13.99 34.40
CA ALA A 132 22.08 14.62 33.07
C ALA A 132 20.69 14.68 32.38
N TYR A 133 19.71 15.35 33.01
CA TYR A 133 18.33 15.38 32.57
C TYR A 133 18.16 15.88 31.12
N GLU A 134 18.83 16.99 30.78
CA GLU A 134 18.73 17.58 29.43
C GLU A 134 19.27 16.61 28.36
N ALA A 135 20.41 15.97 28.61
CA ALA A 135 21.01 15.03 27.67
C ALA A 135 20.12 13.77 27.51
N GLY A 136 19.54 13.25 28.60
CA GLY A 136 18.64 12.10 28.55
C GLY A 136 17.34 12.42 27.80
N SER A 137 16.72 13.57 28.06
CA SER A 137 15.50 14.00 27.35
C SER A 137 15.77 14.26 25.87
N ALA A 138 16.87 14.92 25.53
CA ALA A 138 17.28 15.12 24.14
C ALA A 138 17.52 13.79 23.39
N LEU A 139 18.11 12.79 24.06
CA LEU A 139 18.33 11.47 23.48
C LEU A 139 17.01 10.74 23.23
N LEU A 140 16.01 10.81 24.13
CA LEU A 140 14.67 10.23 23.91
C LEU A 140 13.99 10.85 22.72
N MET A 141 13.89 12.18 22.67
CA MET A 141 13.22 12.90 21.60
C MET A 141 13.94 12.71 20.25
N GLY A 142 15.25 12.83 20.25
CA GLY A 142 16.08 12.71 19.04
C GLY A 142 16.03 11.29 18.45
N SER A 143 16.07 10.27 19.29
CA SER A 143 15.98 8.87 18.82
C SER A 143 14.62 8.56 18.20
N GLN A 144 13.53 9.05 18.77
CA GLN A 144 12.20 8.88 18.22
C GLN A 144 12.03 9.59 16.88
N GLN A 145 12.52 10.82 16.78
CA GLN A 145 12.46 11.59 15.54
C GLN A 145 13.30 10.93 14.42
N LEU A 146 14.51 10.46 14.75
CA LEU A 146 15.37 9.75 13.80
C LEU A 146 14.72 8.43 13.34
N SER A 147 14.13 7.67 14.26
CA SER A 147 13.42 6.43 13.95
C SER A 147 12.26 6.66 12.98
N ASN A 148 11.45 7.68 13.24
CA ASN A 148 10.33 8.04 12.36
C ASN A 148 10.82 8.49 10.98
N ALA A 149 11.84 9.35 10.92
CA ALA A 149 12.41 9.83 9.66
C ALA A 149 12.98 8.67 8.83
N ARG A 150 13.62 7.71 9.48
CA ARG A 150 14.19 6.52 8.83
C ARG A 150 13.09 5.63 8.25
N LEU A 151 12.04 5.32 9.00
CA LEU A 151 10.92 4.51 8.53
C LEU A 151 10.17 5.19 7.37
N LEU A 152 9.96 6.50 7.43
CA LEU A 152 9.34 7.27 6.36
C LEU A 152 10.20 7.29 5.09
N SER A 153 11.52 7.47 5.23
CA SER A 153 12.45 7.44 4.10
C SER A 153 12.49 6.06 3.45
N PHE A 154 12.53 5.00 4.26
CA PHE A 154 12.47 3.63 3.80
C PHE A 154 11.18 3.32 3.06
N SER A 155 10.03 3.76 3.60
CA SER A 155 8.73 3.61 2.94
C SER A 155 8.70 4.30 1.58
N ARG A 156 9.13 5.56 1.47
CA ARG A 156 9.20 6.28 0.18
C ARG A 156 10.07 5.57 -0.86
N ASN A 157 11.19 4.99 -0.43
CA ASN A 157 12.07 4.23 -1.33
C ASN A 157 11.38 2.96 -1.83
N GLN A 158 10.66 2.23 -0.98
CA GLN A 158 9.88 1.06 -1.38
C GLN A 158 8.80 1.43 -2.40
N GLU A 159 8.08 2.53 -2.17
CA GLU A 159 7.07 3.02 -3.13
C GLU A 159 7.69 3.34 -4.49
N SER A 160 8.85 4.01 -4.51
CA SER A 160 9.57 4.31 -5.75
C SER A 160 9.98 3.05 -6.51
N LEU A 161 10.43 2.01 -5.81
CA LEU A 161 10.80 0.72 -6.40
C LEU A 161 9.58 -0.05 -6.92
N ALA A 162 8.46 0.01 -6.19
CA ALA A 162 7.19 -0.57 -6.65
C ALA A 162 6.69 0.12 -7.92
N ASP A 163 6.75 1.46 -7.98
CA ASP A 163 6.40 2.23 -9.17
C ASP A 163 7.29 1.89 -10.38
N GLN A 164 8.60 1.76 -10.18
CA GLN A 164 9.52 1.37 -11.27
C GLN A 164 9.20 -0.03 -11.80
N THR A 165 8.85 -0.96 -10.91
CA THR A 165 8.40 -2.30 -11.31
C THR A 165 7.08 -2.23 -12.06
N ALA A 166 6.11 -1.44 -11.57
CA ALA A 166 4.84 -1.22 -12.25
C ALA A 166 5.03 -0.65 -13.67
N ILE A 167 5.87 0.38 -13.81
CA ILE A 167 6.21 0.98 -15.12
C ILE A 167 6.76 -0.08 -16.07
N ARG A 168 7.68 -0.92 -15.62
CA ARG A 168 8.28 -1.99 -16.43
C ARG A 168 7.23 -3.02 -16.86
N LEU A 169 6.39 -3.50 -15.94
CA LEU A 169 5.36 -4.49 -16.22
C LEU A 169 4.31 -3.96 -17.21
N LEU A 170 3.81 -2.75 -16.98
CA LEU A 170 2.84 -2.09 -17.84
C LEU A 170 3.38 -1.85 -19.25
N LYS A 171 4.62 -1.36 -19.38
CA LYS A 171 5.27 -1.17 -20.68
C LYS A 171 5.42 -2.49 -21.44
N LYS A 172 5.82 -3.55 -20.76
CA LYS A 172 6.06 -4.85 -21.38
C LYS A 172 4.75 -5.53 -21.83
N SER A 173 3.73 -5.47 -20.99
CA SER A 173 2.42 -6.02 -21.30
C SER A 173 1.61 -5.19 -22.31
N GLY A 174 1.91 -3.90 -22.47
CA GLY A 174 1.17 -2.99 -23.35
C GLY A 174 -0.08 -2.36 -22.70
N PHE A 175 -0.28 -2.52 -21.38
CA PHE A 175 -1.26 -1.71 -20.66
C PHE A 175 -0.77 -0.27 -20.49
N SER A 176 -1.70 0.70 -20.52
CA SER A 176 -1.35 2.10 -20.42
C SER A 176 -0.92 2.52 -19.02
N LEU A 177 0.24 3.21 -18.91
CA LEU A 177 0.67 3.88 -17.67
C LEU A 177 -0.31 4.96 -17.22
N GLN A 178 -1.13 5.48 -18.15
CA GLN A 178 -2.17 6.47 -17.81
C GLN A 178 -3.15 5.92 -16.78
N GLY A 179 -3.40 4.60 -16.75
CA GLY A 179 -4.26 3.97 -15.75
C GLY A 179 -3.74 4.20 -14.32
N LEU A 180 -2.47 3.92 -14.05
CA LEU A 180 -1.87 4.16 -12.73
C LEU A 180 -1.88 5.64 -12.35
N ILE A 181 -1.60 6.52 -13.33
CA ILE A 181 -1.68 7.98 -13.14
C ILE A 181 -3.10 8.39 -12.76
N ASN A 182 -4.13 7.88 -13.45
CA ASN A 182 -5.52 8.20 -13.17
C ASN A 182 -5.92 7.85 -11.72
N VAL A 183 -5.54 6.66 -11.26
CA VAL A 183 -5.83 6.21 -9.89
C VAL A 183 -5.11 7.10 -8.87
N PHE A 184 -3.84 7.41 -9.06
CA PHE A 184 -3.08 8.26 -8.15
C PHE A 184 -3.62 9.69 -8.10
N GLU A 185 -3.98 10.28 -9.26
CA GLU A 185 -4.61 11.60 -9.30
C GLU A 185 -6.00 11.61 -8.65
N GLN A 186 -6.76 10.52 -8.80
CA GLN A 186 -8.06 10.38 -8.16
C GLN A 186 -7.92 10.29 -6.63
N LEU A 187 -6.96 9.51 -6.14
CA LEU A 187 -6.62 9.42 -4.72
C LEU A 187 -6.22 10.81 -4.19
N GLN A 188 -5.33 11.52 -4.88
CA GLN A 188 -4.88 12.86 -4.47
C GLN A 188 -6.02 13.88 -4.42
N ARG A 189 -6.97 13.82 -5.36
CA ARG A 189 -8.17 14.69 -5.32
C ARG A 189 -9.05 14.37 -4.12
N ASN A 190 -9.23 13.10 -3.79
CA ASN A 190 -10.08 12.67 -2.68
C ASN A 190 -9.48 13.08 -1.32
N GLU A 191 -8.16 13.09 -1.17
CA GLU A 191 -7.47 13.53 0.06
C GLU A 191 -7.78 15.00 0.40
N LYS A 192 -7.86 15.87 -0.60
CA LYS A 192 -8.16 17.30 -0.41
C LYS A 192 -9.60 17.57 0.06
N ILE A 193 -10.50 16.62 -0.10
CA ILE A 193 -11.95 16.82 0.11
C ILE A 193 -12.47 16.04 1.32
N LYS A 194 -11.85 14.95 1.72
CA LYS A 194 -12.38 14.03 2.76
C LYS A 194 -11.26 13.48 3.65
N LYS A 195 -11.68 12.89 4.79
CA LYS A 195 -10.84 12.15 5.76
C LYS A 195 -9.75 11.33 5.07
N ILE A 196 -8.59 11.22 5.72
CA ILE A 196 -7.43 10.45 5.28
C ILE A 196 -7.87 9.11 4.68
N ASN A 197 -7.60 8.91 3.39
CA ASN A 197 -7.87 7.64 2.74
C ASN A 197 -6.87 6.60 3.27
N PRO A 198 -7.31 5.40 3.72
CA PRO A 198 -6.43 4.34 4.22
C PRO A 198 -5.27 3.97 3.29
N TYR A 199 -5.44 4.12 1.97
CA TYR A 199 -4.37 3.92 0.99
C TYR A 199 -3.11 4.73 1.30
N PHE A 200 -3.24 5.99 1.72
CA PHE A 200 -2.09 6.84 2.04
C PHE A 200 -1.32 6.43 3.29
N LEU A 201 -1.96 5.68 4.18
CA LEU A 201 -1.29 5.14 5.37
C LEU A 201 -0.29 4.04 5.01
N THR A 202 -0.58 3.29 3.96
CA THR A 202 0.26 2.18 3.46
C THR A 202 1.15 2.61 2.30
N HIS A 203 0.64 3.50 1.43
CA HIS A 203 1.29 3.96 0.20
C HIS A 203 1.37 5.49 0.15
N PRO A 204 2.35 6.12 0.82
CA PRO A 204 2.51 7.58 0.77
C PRO A 204 2.65 8.07 -0.67
N LEU A 205 1.68 8.87 -1.11
CA LEU A 205 1.67 9.44 -2.45
C LEU A 205 2.42 10.77 -2.46
N SER A 206 3.31 10.96 -3.42
CA SER A 206 3.98 12.24 -3.65
C SER A 206 3.79 12.72 -5.08
N VAL A 207 3.94 14.03 -5.27
CA VAL A 207 3.90 14.65 -6.60
C VAL A 207 5.00 14.09 -7.49
N GLU A 208 6.16 13.78 -6.92
CA GLU A 208 7.31 13.21 -7.63
C GLU A 208 6.98 11.82 -8.19
N ARG A 209 6.25 10.98 -7.47
CA ARG A 209 5.83 9.65 -7.95
C ARG A 209 4.99 9.79 -9.21
N ILE A 210 3.95 10.63 -9.17
CA ILE A 210 3.08 10.90 -10.34
C ILE A 210 3.88 11.46 -11.51
N LYS A 211 4.78 12.43 -11.24
CA LYS A 211 5.64 13.02 -12.27
C LYS A 211 6.53 11.97 -12.94
N ASN A 212 7.15 11.09 -12.16
CA ASN A 212 8.00 10.01 -12.68
C ASN A 212 7.24 9.06 -13.59
N ILE A 213 6.02 8.68 -13.22
CA ILE A 213 5.19 7.79 -14.05
C ILE A 213 4.80 8.51 -15.35
N LYS A 214 4.42 9.80 -15.27
CA LYS A 214 4.09 10.63 -16.45
C LYS A 214 5.25 10.72 -17.44
N LEU A 215 6.47 11.00 -16.99
CA LEU A 215 7.65 11.06 -17.85
C LEU A 215 7.91 9.71 -18.56
N ASN A 216 7.53 8.61 -17.96
CA ASN A 216 7.68 7.28 -18.55
C ASN A 216 6.55 6.92 -19.54
N SER A 217 5.43 7.64 -19.53
CA SER A 217 4.26 7.33 -20.38
C SER A 217 4.39 7.85 -21.83
N GLU A 218 5.30 8.80 -22.12
CA GLU A 218 5.40 9.50 -23.39
C GLU A 218 5.76 8.62 -24.60
N LYS A 219 6.39 7.45 -24.37
CA LYS A 219 6.82 6.53 -25.44
C LYS A 219 6.43 5.11 -25.10
N GLN A 220 5.13 4.82 -25.12
CA GLN A 220 4.61 3.51 -24.78
C GLN A 220 3.90 2.88 -25.99
N ILE A 221 4.21 1.60 -26.26
CA ILE A 221 3.47 0.79 -27.23
C ILE A 221 2.30 0.15 -26.47
N LEU A 222 1.09 0.48 -26.91
CA LEU A 222 -0.14 -0.02 -26.29
C LEU A 222 -0.67 -1.24 -27.04
N ARG A 223 -1.24 -2.18 -26.28
CA ARG A 223 -2.04 -3.31 -26.82
C ARG A 223 -3.51 -3.04 -26.56
N GLU A 224 -4.35 -3.48 -27.48
CA GLU A 224 -5.80 -3.40 -27.31
C GLU A 224 -6.32 -4.69 -26.68
N TYR A 225 -6.94 -4.59 -25.49
CA TYR A 225 -7.52 -5.70 -24.73
C TYR A 225 -9.05 -5.62 -24.77
N ARG A 226 -9.67 -5.78 -25.95
CA ARG A 226 -11.13 -5.63 -26.15
C ARG A 226 -11.95 -6.55 -25.26
N GLU A 227 -11.57 -7.81 -25.20
CA GLU A 227 -12.28 -8.81 -24.40
C GLU A 227 -12.22 -8.49 -22.89
N LEU A 228 -11.06 -8.13 -22.38
CA LEU A 228 -10.90 -7.70 -20.98
C LEU A 228 -11.71 -6.43 -20.67
N ASN A 229 -11.73 -5.46 -21.59
CA ASN A 229 -12.56 -4.26 -21.43
C ASN A 229 -14.06 -4.62 -21.38
N HIS A 230 -14.51 -5.56 -22.20
CA HIS A 230 -15.88 -6.04 -22.16
C HIS A 230 -16.20 -6.73 -20.82
N LYS A 231 -15.36 -7.66 -20.38
CA LYS A 231 -15.48 -8.33 -19.07
C LYS A 231 -15.53 -7.30 -17.93
N PHE A 232 -14.67 -6.29 -17.96
CA PHE A 232 -14.65 -5.25 -16.95
C PHE A 232 -15.94 -4.46 -16.87
N ASN A 233 -16.54 -4.11 -18.00
CA ASN A 233 -17.82 -3.40 -18.05
C ASN A 233 -18.96 -4.25 -17.47
N LEU A 234 -18.99 -5.55 -17.74
CA LEU A 234 -19.94 -6.49 -17.14
C LEU A 234 -19.77 -6.60 -15.63
N ILE A 235 -18.53 -6.70 -15.15
CA ILE A 235 -18.20 -6.71 -13.72
C ILE A 235 -18.67 -5.42 -13.05
N LYS A 236 -18.42 -4.25 -13.65
CA LYS A 236 -18.91 -2.97 -13.11
C LYS A 236 -20.43 -2.92 -13.05
N ALA A 237 -21.13 -3.37 -14.08
CA ALA A 237 -22.58 -3.43 -14.09
C ALA A 237 -23.10 -4.35 -12.97
N LYS A 238 -22.50 -5.51 -12.81
CA LYS A 238 -22.81 -6.48 -11.74
C LYS A 238 -22.61 -5.86 -10.36
N LEU A 239 -21.42 -5.28 -10.09
CA LEU A 239 -21.12 -4.67 -8.80
C LEU A 239 -22.07 -3.49 -8.49
N ASN A 240 -22.40 -2.65 -9.48
CA ASN A 240 -23.39 -1.58 -9.33
C ASN A 240 -24.78 -2.13 -8.97
N GLY A 241 -25.21 -3.21 -9.61
CA GLY A 241 -26.52 -3.81 -9.35
C GLY A 241 -26.64 -4.44 -7.96
N PHE A 242 -25.55 -5.01 -7.42
CA PHE A 242 -25.56 -5.71 -6.13
C PHE A 242 -25.27 -4.80 -4.93
N PHE A 243 -24.49 -3.72 -5.09
CA PHE A 243 -23.91 -2.98 -3.96
C PHE A 243 -24.36 -1.51 -3.86
N LEU A 244 -25.10 -0.98 -4.83
CA LEU A 244 -25.68 0.37 -4.78
C LEU A 244 -27.16 0.39 -4.33
N LYS A 245 -27.65 -0.72 -3.78
CA LYS A 245 -28.97 -0.76 -3.12
C LYS A 245 -28.88 -0.47 -1.63
#